data_5ab5edd4375f9033a5214b0842585029
#
_entry.id   5ab5edd4375f9033a5214b0842585029
#
_cell.length_a   1.000
_cell.length_b   1.000
_cell.length_c   1.000
_cell.angle_alpha   90.00
_cell.angle_beta   90.00
_cell.angle_gamma   90.00
#
_symmetry.space_group_name_H-M   'P 1'
#
loop_
_entity.id
_entity.type
_entity.pdbx_description
1 polymer ?
#
loop_
_entity_poly.entity_id
_entity_poly.type
_entity_poly.pdbx_seq_one_letter_code
_entity_poly.pdbx_strand_id
1 'polypeptide(L)'
;MRNYIILNGVSSLTISGLLIQNLPPISKPKQRVDVEEIDGRDGDIVTYLGFGAYEKQFKIGLYGNYDIDEIIQYFNSQGTVVFSNEDDKYYNYQIIEQIDFDKLLRFKEAIVKMHVQPFKYSVNDDEKIFNKFW
;
A
#
# COMPACT_ATOMS: atom_id res chain seq x y z
N MET A 1 -16.61 10.01 8.14
CA MET A 1 -16.31 9.54 6.78
C MET A 1 -15.76 8.13 6.84
N ARG A 2 -16.25 7.25 6.00
CA ARG A 2 -15.85 5.84 6.02
C ARG A 2 -14.54 5.64 5.25
N ASN A 3 -13.60 4.91 5.85
CA ASN A 3 -12.36 4.56 5.15
C ASN A 3 -12.66 3.54 4.06
N TYR A 4 -11.97 3.66 2.93
CA TYR A 4 -12.08 2.70 1.84
C TYR A 4 -10.77 2.60 1.08
N ILE A 5 -10.64 1.54 0.30
CA ILE A 5 -9.56 1.38 -0.66
C ILE A 5 -10.17 0.97 -1.99
N ILE A 6 -9.45 1.18 -3.07
CA ILE A 6 -9.82 0.72 -4.40
C ILE A 6 -8.70 -0.16 -4.91
N LEU A 7 -8.96 -1.45 -5.06
CA LEU A 7 -7.99 -2.42 -5.57
C LEU A 7 -8.37 -2.79 -6.99
N ASN A 8 -7.45 -2.55 -7.92
CA ASN A 8 -7.65 -2.88 -9.33
C ASN A 8 -8.97 -2.35 -9.91
N GLY A 9 -9.36 -1.16 -9.47
CA GLY A 9 -10.58 -0.50 -9.91
C GLY A 9 -11.86 -0.88 -9.15
N VAL A 10 -11.76 -1.75 -8.15
CA VAL A 10 -12.92 -2.20 -7.36
C VAL A 10 -12.83 -1.62 -5.95
N SER A 11 -13.85 -0.86 -5.55
CA SER A 11 -13.90 -0.25 -4.21
C SER A 11 -14.24 -1.29 -3.14
N SER A 12 -13.56 -1.19 -1.99
CA SER A 12 -13.88 -2.02 -0.83
C SER A 12 -15.30 -1.80 -0.31
N LEU A 13 -15.90 -0.66 -0.62
CA LEU A 13 -17.27 -0.36 -0.22
C LEU A 13 -18.29 -1.24 -0.95
N THR A 14 -17.93 -1.83 -2.09
CA THR A 14 -18.79 -2.73 -2.84
C THR A 14 -18.71 -4.17 -2.37
N ILE A 15 -17.77 -4.48 -1.49
CA ILE A 15 -17.58 -5.82 -0.95
C ILE A 15 -18.36 -5.93 0.36
N SER A 16 -19.36 -6.82 0.39
CA SER A 16 -20.23 -6.97 1.54
C SER A 16 -19.48 -7.43 2.78
N GLY A 17 -19.66 -6.69 3.88
CA GLY A 17 -19.09 -7.03 5.17
C GLY A 17 -17.61 -6.71 5.36
N LEU A 18 -16.95 -6.15 4.36
CA LEU A 18 -15.55 -5.73 4.47
C LEU A 18 -15.47 -4.31 5.03
N LEU A 19 -14.65 -4.13 6.06
CA LEU A 19 -14.41 -2.85 6.70
C LEU A 19 -12.93 -2.54 6.67
N ILE A 20 -12.56 -1.35 6.27
CA ILE A 20 -11.19 -0.84 6.37
C ILE A 20 -11.11 -0.03 7.66
N GLN A 21 -10.48 -0.59 8.68
CA GLN A 21 -10.46 0.00 10.01
C GLN A 21 -9.57 1.22 10.11
N ASN A 22 -8.42 1.17 9.44
CA ASN A 22 -7.51 2.32 9.38
C ASN A 22 -6.83 2.36 8.02
N LEU A 23 -6.16 3.46 7.75
CA LEU A 23 -5.43 3.66 6.50
C LEU A 23 -3.95 3.84 6.81
N PRO A 24 -3.05 3.41 5.89
CA PRO A 24 -1.63 3.65 6.09
C PRO A 24 -1.36 5.16 6.02
N PRO A 25 -0.36 5.65 6.78
CA PRO A 25 -0.02 7.06 6.74
C PRO A 25 0.54 7.44 5.38
N ILE A 26 0.30 8.68 4.97
CA ILE A 26 0.93 9.25 3.79
C ILE A 26 2.41 9.43 4.14
N SER A 27 3.27 8.78 3.38
CA SER A 27 4.70 8.79 3.66
C SER A 27 5.51 8.85 2.39
N LYS A 28 6.74 9.30 2.53
CA LYS A 28 7.70 9.41 1.44
C LYS A 28 8.60 8.18 1.45
N PRO A 29 8.88 7.56 0.29
CA PRO A 29 9.77 6.41 0.26
C PRO A 29 11.19 6.81 0.66
N LYS A 30 11.91 5.87 1.26
CA LYS A 30 13.29 6.07 1.64
C LYS A 30 14.16 6.06 0.40
N GLN A 31 15.02 7.05 0.28
CA GLN A 31 15.99 7.10 -0.80
C GLN A 31 17.10 6.08 -0.51
N ARG A 32 17.40 5.24 -1.50
CA ARG A 32 18.51 4.30 -1.39
C ARG A 32 19.80 5.01 -1.69
N VAL A 33 20.81 4.80 -0.85
CA VAL A 33 22.13 5.40 -1.01
C VAL A 33 23.20 4.35 -0.78
N ASP A 34 24.33 4.54 -1.40
CA ASP A 34 25.54 3.80 -1.13
C ASP A 34 26.55 4.79 -0.54
N VAL A 35 27.05 4.49 0.65
CA VAL A 35 27.96 5.35 1.39
C VAL A 35 29.33 4.67 1.48
N GLU A 36 30.36 5.36 0.99
CA GLU A 36 31.70 4.83 1.00
C GLU A 36 32.64 5.77 1.75
N GLU A 37 33.34 5.24 2.75
CA GLU A 37 34.38 5.96 3.49
C GLU A 37 35.66 5.90 2.71
N ILE A 38 36.37 7.03 2.61
CA ILE A 38 37.65 7.10 1.96
C ILE A 38 38.73 7.45 3.00
N ASP A 39 39.72 6.59 3.13
CA ASP A 39 40.84 6.80 4.04
C ASP A 39 41.58 8.09 3.68
N GLY A 40 41.86 8.90 4.69
CA GLY A 40 42.63 10.13 4.53
C GLY A 40 41.85 11.31 3.97
N ARG A 41 40.54 11.21 3.88
CA ARG A 41 39.65 12.31 3.49
C ARG A 41 38.59 12.54 4.55
N ASP A 42 38.21 13.79 4.70
CA ASP A 42 37.04 14.13 5.52
C ASP A 42 35.79 13.89 4.71
N GLY A 43 34.82 13.19 5.32
CA GLY A 43 33.53 12.93 4.72
C GLY A 43 33.49 11.62 3.93
N ASP A 44 32.27 11.27 3.48
CA ASP A 44 31.97 10.04 2.79
C ASP A 44 31.58 10.34 1.34
N ILE A 45 31.75 9.36 0.47
CA ILE A 45 31.13 9.39 -0.85
C ILE A 45 29.74 8.79 -0.73
N VAL A 46 28.72 9.56 -1.11
CA VAL A 46 27.31 9.11 -1.10
C VAL A 46 26.84 8.98 -2.54
N THR A 47 26.46 7.76 -2.93
CA THR A 47 25.89 7.49 -4.24
C THR A 47 24.38 7.26 -4.09
N TYR A 48 23.58 8.04 -4.81
CA TYR A 48 22.14 7.94 -4.77
C TYR A 48 21.66 6.89 -5.78
N LEU A 49 20.98 5.84 -5.29
CA LEU A 49 20.53 4.71 -6.08
C LEU A 49 19.03 4.78 -6.42
N GLY A 50 18.40 5.92 -6.12
CA GLY A 50 16.98 6.11 -6.32
C GLY A 50 16.15 5.74 -5.10
N PHE A 51 14.84 5.64 -5.26
CA PHE A 51 13.93 5.33 -4.17
C PHE A 51 13.69 3.83 -4.07
N GLY A 52 13.65 3.31 -2.85
CA GLY A 52 13.31 1.92 -2.59
C GLY A 52 11.80 1.73 -2.46
N ALA A 53 11.31 0.55 -2.81
CA ALA A 53 9.96 0.15 -2.48
C ALA A 53 9.80 0.09 -0.96
N TYR A 54 8.59 0.28 -0.46
CA TYR A 54 8.33 0.34 0.98
C TYR A 54 7.00 -0.30 1.31
N GLU A 55 6.78 -0.51 2.61
CA GLU A 55 5.60 -1.22 3.08
C GLU A 55 4.52 -0.24 3.53
N LYS A 56 3.28 -0.52 3.15
CA LYS A 56 2.11 0.13 3.70
C LYS A 56 1.24 -0.96 4.31
N GLN A 57 0.76 -0.71 5.52
CA GLN A 57 -0.12 -1.68 6.19
C GLN A 57 -1.38 -1.01 6.71
N PHE A 58 -2.45 -1.77 6.75
CA PHE A 58 -3.72 -1.31 7.28
C PHE A 58 -4.48 -2.49 7.87
N LYS A 59 -5.45 -2.17 8.72
CA LYS A 59 -6.30 -3.19 9.34
C LYS A 59 -7.62 -3.30 8.62
N ILE A 60 -8.06 -4.53 8.42
CA ILE A 60 -9.38 -4.83 7.87
C ILE A 60 -10.23 -5.51 8.94
N GLY A 61 -11.53 -5.40 8.81
CA GLY A 61 -12.48 -6.00 9.72
C GLY A 61 -13.68 -6.59 8.97
N LEU A 62 -14.48 -7.34 9.70
CA LEU A 62 -15.73 -7.90 9.20
C LEU A 62 -16.91 -7.36 9.99
N TYR A 63 -18.02 -7.13 9.29
CA TYR A 63 -19.27 -6.74 9.95
C TYR A 63 -20.47 -7.24 9.14
N GLY A 64 -21.57 -7.46 9.84
CA GLY A 64 -22.81 -7.87 9.18
C GLY A 64 -22.69 -9.15 8.38
N ASN A 65 -23.35 -9.19 7.24
CA ASN A 65 -23.27 -10.32 6.33
C ASN A 65 -22.06 -10.16 5.41
N TYR A 66 -21.24 -11.19 5.34
CA TYR A 66 -20.05 -11.18 4.50
C TYR A 66 -19.89 -12.54 3.81
N ASP A 67 -19.18 -12.54 2.68
CA ASP A 67 -18.75 -13.73 1.97
C ASP A 67 -17.22 -13.75 2.01
N ILE A 68 -16.66 -14.65 2.79
CA ILE A 68 -15.20 -14.73 2.96
C ILE A 68 -14.48 -15.04 1.65
N ASP A 69 -15.07 -15.85 0.78
CA ASP A 69 -14.45 -16.18 -0.50
C ASP A 69 -14.36 -14.96 -1.40
N GLU A 70 -15.37 -14.11 -1.39
CA GLU A 70 -15.36 -12.84 -2.13
C GLU A 70 -14.27 -11.92 -1.61
N ILE A 71 -14.12 -11.83 -0.29
CA ILE A 71 -13.09 -11.01 0.35
C ILE A 71 -11.69 -11.52 0.01
N ILE A 72 -11.49 -12.85 0.05
CA ILE A 72 -10.22 -13.46 -0.33
C ILE A 72 -9.87 -13.14 -1.78
N GLN A 73 -10.84 -13.26 -2.67
CA GLN A 73 -10.64 -12.94 -4.08
C GLN A 73 -10.39 -11.46 -4.34
N TYR A 74 -10.97 -10.60 -3.52
CA TYR A 74 -10.79 -9.16 -3.64
C TYR A 74 -9.33 -8.76 -3.44
N PHE A 75 -8.64 -9.39 -2.49
CA PHE A 75 -7.24 -9.08 -2.21
C PHE A 75 -6.31 -9.84 -3.16
N ASN A 76 -6.20 -9.34 -4.38
CA ASN A 76 -5.28 -9.90 -5.38
C ASN A 76 -3.83 -9.68 -4.93
N SER A 77 -2.95 -10.57 -5.34
CA SER A 77 -1.54 -10.53 -4.95
C SER A 77 -0.76 -9.34 -5.49
N GLN A 78 -1.24 -8.73 -6.55
CA GLN A 78 -0.59 -7.57 -7.17
C GLN A 78 -1.59 -6.73 -7.95
N GLY A 79 -1.23 -5.48 -8.20
CA GLY A 79 -2.06 -4.57 -8.98
C GLY A 79 -1.91 -3.12 -8.54
N THR A 80 -3.00 -2.38 -8.62
CA THR A 80 -3.05 -0.97 -8.22
C THR A 80 -3.93 -0.79 -6.99
N VAL A 81 -3.57 0.17 -6.14
CA VAL A 81 -4.33 0.50 -4.94
C VAL A 81 -4.48 2.00 -4.79
N VAL A 82 -5.69 2.42 -4.44
CA VAL A 82 -6.01 3.80 -4.05
C VAL A 82 -6.49 3.77 -2.62
N PHE A 83 -5.90 4.59 -1.75
CA PHE A 83 -6.35 4.73 -0.36
C PHE A 83 -7.22 5.98 -0.23
N SER A 84 -8.27 5.93 0.57
CA SER A 84 -9.21 7.05 0.67
C SER A 84 -8.61 8.34 1.23
N ASN A 85 -7.47 8.26 1.92
CA ASN A 85 -6.75 9.44 2.39
C ASN A 85 -5.87 10.07 1.30
N GLU A 86 -5.71 9.40 0.16
CA GLU A 86 -5.04 9.91 -1.04
C GLU A 86 -5.83 9.46 -2.27
N ASP A 87 -7.10 9.84 -2.33
CA ASP A 87 -8.04 9.32 -3.33
C ASP A 87 -7.76 9.74 -4.78
N ASP A 88 -6.88 10.70 -4.97
CA ASP A 88 -6.44 11.16 -6.30
C ASP A 88 -5.16 10.48 -6.79
N LYS A 89 -4.61 9.55 -6.01
CA LYS A 89 -3.36 8.87 -6.34
C LYS A 89 -3.51 7.35 -6.24
N TYR A 90 -2.77 6.62 -7.08
CA TYR A 90 -2.69 5.17 -6.93
C TYR A 90 -1.25 4.71 -6.88
N TYR A 91 -1.04 3.56 -6.25
CA TYR A 91 0.25 2.92 -6.13
C TYR A 91 0.19 1.56 -6.80
N ASN A 92 1.31 1.11 -7.33
CA ASN A 92 1.47 -0.29 -7.73
C ASN A 92 1.91 -1.07 -6.50
N TYR A 93 1.24 -2.17 -6.21
CA TYR A 93 1.48 -2.95 -5.00
C TYR A 93 1.66 -4.42 -5.29
N GLN A 94 2.27 -5.11 -4.31
CA GLN A 94 2.31 -6.56 -4.24
C GLN A 94 2.04 -6.96 -2.80
N ILE A 95 1.25 -8.01 -2.60
CA ILE A 95 1.05 -8.61 -1.29
C ILE A 95 1.96 -9.83 -1.22
N ILE A 96 3.06 -9.71 -0.51
CA ILE A 96 4.07 -10.75 -0.40
C ILE A 96 3.78 -11.65 0.80
N GLU A 97 3.38 -11.04 1.92
CA GLU A 97 3.04 -11.78 3.12
C GLU A 97 1.60 -12.27 3.08
N GLN A 98 1.38 -13.47 3.57
CA GLN A 98 0.06 -14.06 3.63
C GLN A 98 -0.85 -13.23 4.55
N ILE A 99 -2.07 -12.94 4.08
CA ILE A 99 -3.10 -12.34 4.93
C ILE A 99 -3.72 -13.45 5.76
N ASP A 100 -3.80 -13.25 7.07
CA ASP A 100 -4.37 -14.24 7.97
C ASP A 100 -5.90 -14.14 8.00
N PHE A 101 -6.55 -14.82 7.06
CA PHE A 101 -8.01 -14.85 6.98
C PHE A 101 -8.64 -15.67 8.11
N ASP A 102 -7.93 -16.63 8.69
CA ASP A 102 -8.40 -17.36 9.85
C ASP A 102 -8.53 -16.41 11.06
N LYS A 103 -7.55 -15.54 11.27
CA LYS A 103 -7.60 -14.51 12.29
C LYS A 103 -8.76 -13.55 12.03
N LEU A 104 -8.95 -13.17 10.75
CA LEU A 104 -10.06 -12.29 10.35
C LEU A 104 -11.42 -12.91 10.71
N LEU A 105 -11.60 -14.19 10.48
CA LEU A 105 -12.84 -14.90 10.81
C LEU A 105 -13.05 -15.01 12.31
N ARG A 106 -11.99 -15.30 13.07
CA ARG A 106 -12.07 -15.51 14.52
C ARG A 106 -12.24 -14.23 15.31
N PHE A 107 -11.41 -13.22 14.97
CA PHE A 107 -11.34 -11.98 15.76
C PHE A 107 -11.97 -10.79 15.05
N LYS A 108 -12.47 -10.99 13.83
CA LYS A 108 -13.08 -9.94 13.00
C LYS A 108 -12.10 -8.80 12.66
N GLU A 109 -10.82 -9.12 12.66
CA GLU A 109 -9.75 -8.16 12.42
C GLU A 109 -8.51 -8.85 11.87
N ALA A 110 -7.86 -8.25 10.89
CA ALA A 110 -6.58 -8.72 10.38
C ALA A 110 -5.78 -7.56 9.80
N ILE A 111 -4.47 -7.75 9.66
CA ILE A 111 -3.57 -6.75 9.08
C ILE A 111 -3.22 -7.17 7.66
N VAL A 112 -3.34 -6.23 6.73
CA VAL A 112 -2.89 -6.39 5.35
C VAL A 112 -1.63 -5.58 5.17
N LYS A 113 -0.56 -6.23 4.72
CA LYS A 113 0.71 -5.58 4.42
C LYS A 113 0.93 -5.59 2.92
N MET A 114 1.11 -4.41 2.36
CA MET A 114 1.38 -4.24 0.94
C MET A 114 2.78 -3.72 0.73
N HIS A 115 3.49 -4.36 -0.19
CA HIS A 115 4.78 -3.87 -0.66
C HIS A 115 4.47 -2.96 -1.84
N VAL A 116 4.69 -1.65 -1.69
CA VAL A 116 4.34 -0.68 -2.73
C VAL A 116 5.60 -0.15 -3.41
N GLN A 117 5.47 0.10 -4.70
CA GLN A 117 6.54 0.73 -5.46
C GLN A 117 6.71 2.18 -5.00
N PRO A 118 7.91 2.77 -5.15
CA PRO A 118 8.21 4.07 -4.55
C PRO A 118 7.44 5.24 -5.15
N PHE A 119 6.87 5.08 -6.34
CA PHE A 119 6.21 6.17 -7.03
C PHE A 119 4.69 6.02 -6.97
N LYS A 120 4.01 7.14 -6.87
CA LYS A 120 2.55 7.20 -6.98
C LYS A 120 2.15 7.97 -8.23
N TYR A 121 0.96 7.68 -8.73
CA TYR A 121 0.47 8.22 -9.99
C TYR A 121 -0.90 8.87 -9.81
N SER A 122 -1.22 9.84 -10.67
CA SER A 122 -2.55 10.47 -10.63
C SER A 122 -3.59 9.56 -11.26
N VAL A 123 -4.74 9.39 -10.60
CA VAL A 123 -5.86 8.60 -11.12
C VAL A 123 -6.64 9.34 -12.20
N ASN A 124 -6.51 10.67 -12.26
CA ASN A 124 -7.27 11.49 -13.18
C ASN A 124 -6.58 11.71 -14.52
N ASP A 125 -5.36 11.18 -14.66
CA ASP A 125 -4.55 11.39 -15.85
C ASP A 125 -4.14 10.02 -16.39
N ASP A 126 -4.30 9.80 -17.68
CA ASP A 126 -3.86 8.57 -18.33
C ASP A 126 -2.32 8.53 -18.41
N GLU A 127 -1.68 9.68 -18.26
CA GLU A 127 -0.23 9.76 -18.21
C GLU A 127 0.26 9.54 -16.78
N LYS A 128 1.22 8.66 -16.63
CA LYS A 128 1.86 8.40 -15.36
C LYS A 128 2.73 9.58 -14.97
N ILE A 129 2.33 10.28 -13.92
CA ILE A 129 3.13 11.36 -13.38
C ILE A 129 4.02 10.78 -12.29
N PHE A 130 5.32 10.74 -12.55
CA PHE A 130 6.28 10.33 -11.55
C PHE A 130 6.35 11.41 -10.48
N ASN A 131 5.76 11.16 -9.39
CA ASN A 131 6.11 11.56 -8.11
C ASN A 131 6.83 12.85 -7.89
N LYS A 132 6.38 13.91 -8.53
CA LYS A 132 6.78 15.25 -8.15
C LYS A 132 6.32 15.62 -6.75
N PHE A 133 5.70 14.68 -6.07
CA PHE A 133 5.16 14.84 -4.73
C PHE A 133 6.14 14.41 -3.64
N TRP A 134 7.26 13.81 -4.02
CA TRP A 134 8.30 13.38 -3.08
C TRP A 134 9.38 14.42 -2.84
#